data_7f80599acfa54e73e368de9965609dca
#
_entry.id   7f80599acfa54e73e368de9965609dca
#
_cell.length_a   1.000
_cell.length_b   1.000
_cell.length_c   1.000
_cell.angle_alpha   90.00
_cell.angle_beta   90.00
_cell.angle_gamma   90.00
#
_symmetry.space_group_name_H-M   'P 1'
#
loop_
_entity.id
_entity.type
_entity.pdbx_description
1 polymer ?
#
loop_
_entity_poly.entity_id
_entity_poly.type
_entity_poly.pdbx_seq_one_letter_code
_entity_poly.pdbx_strand_id
1 'polypeptide(L)'
;ENVTYFQRGKFNFQVIFSENEDFNAVAYENGNKSYINVSIATVMQIYHHVFLLMKRQELLPNVGEEVLFKENYRIEEFDVPEICQYDREFKQIVFYEGPDNPKRRKIAELITLFGMEFMMFHELGHHIGGHLRFLEETLGVQRLYAQGNSIEIDSKVYQMLETDADAIA
;
A
#
# COMPACT_ATOMS: atom_id res chain seq x y z
N GLU A 1 -6.48 16.26 1.83
CA GLU A 1 -7.80 16.23 2.48
C GLU A 1 -7.88 15.01 3.39
N ASN A 2 -8.22 15.21 4.67
CA ASN A 2 -8.34 14.12 5.63
C ASN A 2 -9.71 13.47 5.45
N VAL A 3 -9.73 12.18 5.16
CA VAL A 3 -10.97 11.41 5.09
C VAL A 3 -11.15 10.63 6.38
N THR A 4 -12.18 10.96 7.16
CA THR A 4 -12.48 10.25 8.40
C THR A 4 -13.38 9.05 8.10
N TYR A 5 -12.86 7.85 8.27
CA TYR A 5 -13.62 6.63 8.17
C TYR A 5 -13.82 5.99 9.55
N PHE A 6 -15.03 5.65 9.86
CA PHE A 6 -15.51 4.91 11.04
C PHE A 6 -15.39 5.59 12.40
N GLN A 7 -16.51 6.13 12.85
CA GLN A 7 -16.80 6.21 14.28
C GLN A 7 -17.68 5.02 14.68
N ARG A 8 -17.06 3.97 15.24
CA ARG A 8 -17.78 3.00 16.05
C ARG A 8 -17.07 2.88 17.39
N GLY A 9 -17.69 3.42 18.42
CA GLY A 9 -17.20 3.32 19.79
C GLY A 9 -16.00 4.24 20.06
N LYS A 10 -14.96 3.72 20.68
CA LYS A 10 -13.79 4.47 21.16
C LYS A 10 -12.67 4.68 20.13
N PHE A 11 -12.79 4.12 18.92
CA PHE A 11 -11.78 4.26 17.88
C PHE A 11 -12.08 5.47 17.01
N ASN A 12 -11.19 6.44 17.04
CA ASN A 12 -11.19 7.59 16.15
C ASN A 12 -9.91 7.54 15.33
N PHE A 13 -9.97 6.99 14.12
CA PHE A 13 -8.81 6.94 13.24
C PHE A 13 -9.03 7.72 11.95
N GLN A 14 -7.96 8.18 11.36
CA GLN A 14 -7.93 8.95 10.13
C GLN A 14 -6.93 8.31 9.16
N VAL A 15 -7.37 8.14 7.91
CA VAL A 15 -6.46 7.79 6.81
C VAL A 15 -6.00 9.07 6.14
N ILE A 16 -4.69 9.20 5.97
CA ILE A 16 -4.03 10.34 5.35
C ILE A 16 -3.23 9.83 4.16
N PHE A 17 -3.41 10.44 3.00
CA PHE A 17 -2.52 10.24 1.87
C PHE A 17 -1.50 11.38 1.84
N SER A 18 -0.22 11.04 1.89
CA SER A 18 0.88 12.01 1.84
C SER A 18 1.54 12.02 0.46
N GLU A 19 1.98 13.20 0.06
CA GLU A 19 2.78 13.41 -1.15
C GLU A 19 4.24 12.99 -0.95
N ASN A 20 4.48 11.85 -0.30
CA ASN A 20 5.81 11.30 -0.14
C ASN A 20 6.14 10.39 -1.31
N GLU A 21 7.36 10.49 -1.83
CA GLU A 21 7.88 9.68 -2.92
C GLU A 21 8.39 8.30 -2.46
N ASP A 22 8.60 8.13 -1.16
CA ASP A 22 9.02 6.85 -0.60
C ASP A 22 7.86 5.85 -0.58
N PHE A 23 8.13 4.59 -0.94
CA PHE A 23 7.20 3.49 -0.75
C PHE A 23 7.02 3.22 0.74
N ASN A 24 5.92 3.70 1.31
CA ASN A 24 5.68 3.60 2.75
C ASN A 24 4.19 3.67 3.12
N ALA A 25 3.83 2.88 4.13
CA ALA A 25 2.63 3.07 4.92
C ALA A 25 3.03 3.06 6.40
N VAL A 26 2.33 3.78 7.25
CA VAL A 26 2.66 3.88 8.66
C VAL A 26 1.43 4.08 9.53
N ALA A 27 1.30 3.23 10.55
CA ALA A 27 0.38 3.42 11.65
C ALA A 27 1.05 4.25 12.76
N TYR A 28 0.34 5.26 13.29
CA TYR A 28 0.83 6.03 14.42
C TYR A 28 -0.31 6.63 15.24
N GLU A 29 0.00 7.01 16.46
CA GLU A 29 -0.91 7.70 17.36
C GLU A 29 -0.43 9.15 17.61
N ASN A 30 -1.39 10.07 17.73
CA ASN A 30 -1.12 11.43 18.16
C ASN A 30 -2.24 11.89 19.11
N GLY A 31 -1.94 11.92 20.40
CA GLY A 31 -2.92 12.13 21.46
C GLY A 31 -3.95 11.00 21.49
N ASN A 32 -5.23 11.33 21.36
CA ASN A 32 -6.33 10.38 21.38
C ASN A 32 -6.81 9.94 19.99
N LYS A 33 -5.99 10.16 18.97
CA LYS A 33 -6.34 9.85 17.58
C LYS A 33 -5.33 8.89 16.99
N SER A 34 -5.86 7.90 16.28
CA SER A 34 -5.09 6.93 15.50
C SER A 34 -5.03 7.36 14.04
N TYR A 35 -3.90 7.20 13.41
CA TYR A 35 -3.66 7.60 12.03
C TYR A 35 -3.05 6.45 11.24
N ILE A 36 -3.49 6.34 10.00
CA ILE A 36 -2.84 5.54 8.97
C ILE A 36 -2.40 6.50 7.88
N ASN A 37 -1.11 6.64 7.68
CA ASN A 37 -0.55 7.47 6.62
C ASN A 37 -0.01 6.57 5.50
N VAL A 38 -0.51 6.79 4.29
CA VAL A 38 -0.09 6.05 3.10
C VAL A 38 0.54 7.03 2.14
N SER A 39 1.76 6.74 1.68
CA SER A 39 2.38 7.56 0.65
C SER A 39 1.69 7.36 -0.69
N ILE A 40 1.60 8.40 -1.49
CA ILE A 40 1.06 8.32 -2.84
C ILE A 40 1.93 7.41 -3.72
N ALA A 41 3.24 7.38 -3.47
CA ALA A 41 4.17 6.50 -4.16
C ALA A 41 3.83 5.02 -3.96
N THR A 42 3.43 4.62 -2.75
CA THR A 42 2.98 3.25 -2.47
C THR A 42 1.80 2.86 -3.36
N VAL A 43 0.80 3.73 -3.45
CA VAL A 43 -0.38 3.52 -4.30
C VAL A 43 0.02 3.36 -5.76
N MET A 44 0.89 4.27 -6.24
CA MET A 44 1.36 4.27 -7.62
C MET A 44 2.17 3.02 -7.96
N GLN A 45 3.06 2.59 -7.08
CA GLN A 45 3.87 1.40 -7.29
C GLN A 45 3.03 0.12 -7.28
N ILE A 46 2.09 -0.02 -6.36
CA ILE A 46 1.15 -1.17 -6.37
C ILE A 46 0.42 -1.22 -7.72
N TYR A 47 -0.11 -0.08 -8.16
CA TYR A 47 -0.81 0.02 -9.43
C TYR A 47 0.08 -0.40 -10.60
N HIS A 48 1.29 0.16 -10.69
CA HIS A 48 2.25 -0.13 -11.75
C HIS A 48 2.62 -1.61 -11.81
N HIS A 49 2.96 -2.21 -10.66
CA HIS A 49 3.32 -3.62 -10.61
C HIS A 49 2.16 -4.54 -11.05
N VAL A 50 0.95 -4.27 -10.58
CA VAL A 50 -0.22 -5.03 -10.97
C VAL A 50 -0.49 -4.89 -12.48
N PHE A 51 -0.33 -3.69 -13.03
CA PHE A 51 -0.52 -3.44 -14.45
C PHE A 51 0.50 -4.19 -15.30
N LEU A 52 1.77 -4.21 -14.90
CA LEU A 52 2.80 -5.01 -15.59
C LEU A 52 2.54 -6.51 -15.48
N LEU A 53 2.13 -6.99 -14.32
CA LEU A 53 1.75 -8.39 -14.16
C LEU A 53 0.59 -8.79 -15.07
N MET A 54 -0.40 -7.92 -15.24
CA MET A 54 -1.55 -8.18 -16.10
C MET A 54 -1.23 -8.13 -17.60
N LYS A 55 -0.05 -7.66 -18.02
CA LYS A 55 0.47 -7.85 -19.39
C LYS A 55 0.90 -9.29 -19.68
N ARG A 56 1.09 -10.11 -18.65
CA ARG A 56 1.51 -11.52 -18.83
C ARG A 56 0.32 -12.40 -19.17
N GLN A 57 0.34 -12.94 -20.40
CA GLN A 57 -0.73 -13.84 -20.87
C GLN A 57 -0.87 -15.09 -20.00
N GLU A 58 0.22 -15.56 -19.39
CA GLU A 58 0.25 -16.79 -18.59
C GLU A 58 -0.57 -16.67 -17.29
N LEU A 59 -0.69 -15.47 -16.72
CA LEU A 59 -1.43 -15.27 -15.47
C LEU A 59 -2.93 -15.41 -15.65
N LEU A 60 -3.46 -14.99 -16.81
CA LEU A 60 -4.88 -15.07 -17.13
C LEU A 60 -5.06 -15.50 -18.59
N PRO A 61 -4.73 -16.77 -18.95
CA PRO A 61 -4.64 -17.22 -20.34
C PRO A 61 -5.97 -17.12 -21.10
N ASN A 62 -7.09 -17.13 -20.38
CA ASN A 62 -8.46 -17.06 -20.95
C ASN A 62 -9.06 -15.65 -20.95
N VAL A 63 -8.31 -14.65 -20.56
CA VAL A 63 -8.80 -13.27 -20.46
C VAL A 63 -8.07 -12.38 -21.46
N GLY A 64 -8.70 -12.20 -22.63
CA GLY A 64 -8.16 -11.37 -23.70
C GLY A 64 -6.80 -11.85 -24.20
N GLU A 65 -6.37 -11.28 -25.31
CA GLU A 65 -5.02 -11.53 -25.86
C GLU A 65 -4.13 -10.33 -25.54
N GLU A 66 -2.93 -10.61 -25.04
CA GLU A 66 -1.87 -9.63 -24.82
C GLU A 66 -0.62 -10.04 -25.61
N VAL A 67 0.19 -9.05 -25.93
CA VAL A 67 1.50 -9.31 -26.53
C VAL A 67 2.35 -10.04 -25.50
N LEU A 68 2.88 -11.21 -25.88
CA LEU A 68 3.76 -12.00 -25.01
C LEU A 68 4.95 -11.14 -24.55
N PHE A 69 4.98 -10.87 -23.25
CA PHE A 69 6.09 -10.17 -22.65
C PHE A 69 7.25 -11.15 -22.50
N LYS A 70 8.33 -10.93 -23.23
CA LYS A 70 9.48 -11.83 -23.26
C LYS A 70 10.54 -11.56 -22.20
N GLU A 71 10.38 -10.46 -21.44
CA GLU A 71 11.38 -10.08 -20.46
C GLU A 71 11.05 -10.62 -19.06
N ASN A 72 12.10 -11.02 -18.35
CA ASN A 72 11.98 -11.40 -16.94
C ASN A 72 11.69 -10.13 -16.13
N TYR A 73 10.43 -9.94 -15.80
CA TYR A 73 10.01 -8.85 -14.93
C TYR A 73 10.64 -9.02 -13.54
N ARG A 74 11.38 -8.03 -13.11
CA ARG A 74 11.83 -7.90 -11.71
C ARG A 74 10.99 -6.82 -11.05
N ILE A 75 10.63 -7.06 -9.80
CA ILE A 75 10.07 -6.02 -8.94
C ILE A 75 11.25 -5.15 -8.55
N GLU A 76 11.33 -3.99 -9.15
CA GLU A 76 12.31 -2.94 -8.83
C GLU A 76 11.55 -1.77 -8.22
N GLU A 77 12.20 -1.01 -7.37
CA GLU A 77 11.67 0.27 -6.94
C GLU A 77 11.79 1.26 -8.10
N PHE A 78 10.69 1.90 -8.43
CA PHE A 78 10.63 2.92 -9.48
C PHE A 78 10.30 4.27 -8.87
N ASP A 79 10.91 5.30 -9.37
CA ASP A 79 10.46 6.66 -9.07
C ASP A 79 9.09 6.91 -9.72
N VAL A 80 8.20 7.58 -8.98
CA VAL A 80 6.84 7.87 -9.47
C VAL A 80 6.85 8.57 -10.83
N PRO A 81 7.73 9.55 -11.10
CA PRO A 81 7.82 10.17 -12.43
C PRO A 81 8.20 9.23 -13.56
N GLU A 82 8.82 8.08 -13.27
CA GLU A 82 9.23 7.09 -14.28
C GLU A 82 8.07 6.19 -14.71
N ILE A 83 7.09 5.99 -13.84
CA ILE A 83 5.98 5.07 -14.08
C ILE A 83 4.68 5.73 -14.48
N CYS A 84 4.48 6.98 -14.10
CA CYS A 84 3.26 7.72 -14.42
C CYS A 84 3.48 9.24 -14.47
N GLN A 85 2.50 9.93 -15.01
CA GLN A 85 2.40 11.39 -14.94
C GLN A 85 0.97 11.81 -14.60
N TYR A 86 0.85 13.01 -14.01
CA TYR A 86 -0.45 13.63 -13.83
C TYR A 86 -0.84 14.44 -15.06
N ASP A 87 -1.90 13.99 -15.74
CA ASP A 87 -2.51 14.73 -16.83
C ASP A 87 -3.39 15.85 -16.26
N ARG A 88 -2.95 17.10 -16.44
CA ARG A 88 -3.64 18.29 -15.94
C ARG A 88 -4.92 18.61 -16.69
N GLU A 89 -5.00 18.25 -17.97
CA GLU A 89 -6.16 18.50 -18.81
C GLU A 89 -7.33 17.62 -18.40
N PHE A 90 -7.08 16.32 -18.25
CA PHE A 90 -8.10 15.34 -17.86
C PHE A 90 -8.17 15.11 -16.36
N LYS A 91 -7.29 15.76 -15.55
CA LYS A 91 -7.20 15.60 -14.09
C LYS A 91 -7.10 14.15 -13.63
N GLN A 92 -6.30 13.37 -14.33
CA GLN A 92 -6.10 11.95 -14.07
C GLN A 92 -4.61 11.60 -14.07
N ILE A 93 -4.29 10.47 -13.41
CA ILE A 93 -2.96 9.87 -13.47
C ILE A 93 -2.92 8.95 -14.68
N VAL A 94 -1.91 9.13 -15.52
CA VAL A 94 -1.67 8.30 -16.69
C VAL A 94 -0.42 7.47 -16.47
N PHE A 95 -0.56 6.16 -16.45
CA PHE A 95 0.55 5.23 -16.39
C PHE A 95 1.13 4.99 -17.77
N TYR A 96 2.46 4.99 -17.88
CA TYR A 96 3.14 4.80 -19.16
C TYR A 96 2.99 3.40 -19.72
N GLU A 97 2.89 2.42 -18.82
CA GLU A 97 2.76 1.02 -19.19
C GLU A 97 1.52 0.39 -18.56
N GLY A 98 0.96 -0.59 -19.25
CA GLY A 98 -0.20 -1.35 -18.76
C GLY A 98 -0.74 -2.31 -19.81
N PRO A 99 -1.73 -3.15 -19.45
CA PRO A 99 -2.37 -4.03 -20.41
C PRO A 99 -3.10 -3.26 -21.50
N ASP A 100 -2.93 -3.64 -22.75
CA ASP A 100 -3.69 -3.06 -23.86
C ASP A 100 -5.13 -3.57 -23.88
N ASN A 101 -5.33 -4.81 -23.43
CA ASN A 101 -6.65 -5.42 -23.36
C ASN A 101 -7.51 -4.77 -22.24
N PRO A 102 -8.69 -4.21 -22.54
CA PRO A 102 -9.50 -3.48 -21.59
C PRO A 102 -10.04 -4.36 -20.43
N LYS A 103 -10.25 -5.66 -20.67
CA LYS A 103 -10.69 -6.59 -19.60
C LYS A 103 -9.56 -6.81 -18.60
N ARG A 104 -8.33 -7.00 -19.09
CA ARG A 104 -7.14 -7.16 -18.24
C ARG A 104 -6.86 -5.90 -17.46
N ARG A 105 -7.00 -4.73 -18.08
CA ARG A 105 -6.87 -3.42 -17.41
C ARG A 105 -7.86 -3.30 -16.26
N LYS A 106 -9.12 -3.66 -16.49
CA LYS A 106 -10.15 -3.61 -15.44
C LYS A 106 -9.86 -4.58 -14.28
N ILE A 107 -9.32 -5.76 -14.57
CA ILE A 107 -8.88 -6.70 -13.53
C ILE A 107 -7.68 -6.12 -12.76
N ALA A 108 -6.73 -5.50 -13.45
CA ALA A 108 -5.61 -4.81 -12.79
C ALA A 108 -6.08 -3.73 -11.82
N GLU A 109 -7.04 -2.91 -12.22
CA GLU A 109 -7.65 -1.89 -11.35
C GLU A 109 -8.29 -2.51 -10.09
N LEU A 110 -9.02 -3.62 -10.24
CA LEU A 110 -9.62 -4.32 -9.10
C LEU A 110 -8.57 -4.94 -8.17
N ILE A 111 -7.54 -5.57 -8.72
CA ILE A 111 -6.46 -6.16 -7.90
C ILE A 111 -5.70 -5.06 -7.16
N THR A 112 -5.45 -3.94 -7.81
CA THR A 112 -4.82 -2.77 -7.16
C THR A 112 -5.65 -2.27 -6.00
N LEU A 113 -6.98 -2.16 -6.19
CA LEU A 113 -7.89 -1.74 -5.12
C LEU A 113 -7.83 -2.69 -3.93
N PHE A 114 -7.87 -4.01 -4.17
CA PHE A 114 -7.74 -5.00 -3.09
C PHE A 114 -6.38 -4.94 -2.40
N GLY A 115 -5.29 -4.72 -3.15
CA GLY A 115 -3.97 -4.54 -2.57
C GLY A 115 -3.89 -3.31 -1.64
N MET A 116 -4.52 -2.22 -2.04
CA MET A 116 -4.63 -1.02 -1.20
C MET A 116 -5.51 -1.24 0.04
N GLU A 117 -6.64 -1.94 -0.11
CA GLU A 117 -7.49 -2.30 1.02
C GLU A 117 -6.74 -3.19 2.02
N PHE A 118 -6.05 -4.22 1.53
CA PHE A 118 -5.23 -5.09 2.38
C PHE A 118 -4.19 -4.28 3.16
N MET A 119 -3.45 -3.41 2.50
CA MET A 119 -2.45 -2.57 3.15
C MET A 119 -3.07 -1.67 4.23
N MET A 120 -4.21 -1.05 3.95
CA MET A 120 -4.90 -0.22 4.95
C MET A 120 -5.40 -1.06 6.14
N PHE A 121 -5.90 -2.27 5.91
CA PHE A 121 -6.32 -3.17 6.98
C PHE A 121 -5.13 -3.71 7.78
N HIS A 122 -3.99 -3.94 7.15
CA HIS A 122 -2.74 -4.28 7.83
C HIS A 122 -2.33 -3.18 8.82
N GLU A 123 -2.28 -1.91 8.36
CA GLU A 123 -1.98 -0.78 9.23
C GLU A 123 -3.02 -0.60 10.35
N LEU A 124 -4.29 -0.86 10.05
CA LEU A 124 -5.35 -0.89 11.06
C LEU A 124 -5.13 -2.03 12.06
N GLY A 125 -4.58 -3.15 11.61
CA GLY A 125 -4.20 -4.30 12.46
C GLY A 125 -3.23 -3.89 13.56
N HIS A 126 -2.25 -3.03 13.27
CA HIS A 126 -1.34 -2.50 14.28
C HIS A 126 -2.04 -1.69 15.36
N HIS A 127 -3.09 -0.95 15.03
CA HIS A 127 -3.90 -0.24 16.02
C HIS A 127 -4.77 -1.19 16.85
N ILE A 128 -5.46 -2.12 16.20
CA ILE A 128 -6.39 -3.07 16.88
C ILE A 128 -5.62 -4.05 17.76
N GLY A 129 -4.47 -4.56 17.29
CA GLY A 129 -3.58 -5.45 18.02
C GLY A 129 -2.85 -4.77 19.19
N GLY A 130 -2.92 -3.43 19.28
CA GLY A 130 -2.24 -2.68 20.34
C GLY A 130 -0.72 -2.63 20.17
N HIS A 131 -0.23 -2.87 18.97
CA HIS A 131 1.21 -2.95 18.65
C HIS A 131 1.93 -1.62 18.91
N LEU A 132 1.30 -0.50 18.58
CA LEU A 132 1.87 0.83 18.81
C LEU A 132 2.06 1.11 20.29
N ARG A 133 1.06 0.76 21.09
CA ARG A 133 1.14 0.91 22.54
C ARG A 133 2.21 -0.01 23.16
N PHE A 134 2.29 -1.26 22.70
CA PHE A 134 3.34 -2.18 23.12
C PHE A 134 4.74 -1.64 22.82
N LEU A 135 4.95 -1.10 21.62
CA LEU A 135 6.23 -0.53 21.21
C LEU A 135 6.57 0.75 21.99
N GLU A 136 5.59 1.62 22.24
CA GLU A 136 5.79 2.81 23.05
C GLU A 136 6.18 2.48 24.50
N GLU A 137 5.45 1.58 25.13
CA GLU A 137 5.69 1.18 26.53
C GLU A 137 7.01 0.39 26.70
N THR A 138 7.42 -0.37 25.66
CA THR A 138 8.58 -1.26 25.76
C THR A 138 9.87 -0.63 25.20
N LEU A 139 9.76 0.13 24.11
CA LEU A 139 10.91 0.63 23.35
C LEU A 139 10.89 2.15 23.14
N GLY A 140 9.84 2.85 23.58
CA GLY A 140 9.67 4.29 23.36
C GLY A 140 9.40 4.65 21.89
N VAL A 141 8.94 3.70 21.07
CA VAL A 141 8.66 3.88 19.64
C VAL A 141 7.19 4.22 19.46
N GLN A 142 6.90 5.37 18.86
CA GLN A 142 5.52 5.86 18.65
C GLN A 142 4.98 5.62 17.24
N ARG A 143 5.79 5.07 16.32
CA ARG A 143 5.41 4.82 14.93
C ARG A 143 5.97 3.49 14.47
N LEU A 144 5.15 2.73 13.76
CA LEU A 144 5.57 1.51 13.10
C LEU A 144 5.56 1.76 11.59
N TYR A 145 6.70 1.54 10.95
CA TYR A 145 6.88 1.72 9.51
C TYR A 145 6.91 0.36 8.83
N ALA A 146 6.18 0.20 7.73
CA ALA A 146 6.16 -1.02 6.93
C ALA A 146 7.55 -1.46 6.45
N GLN A 147 8.49 -0.52 6.28
CA GLN A 147 9.89 -0.80 5.90
C GLN A 147 10.86 -0.92 7.10
N GLY A 148 10.34 -0.98 8.31
CA GLY A 148 11.15 -1.02 9.53
C GLY A 148 11.37 0.36 10.16
N ASN A 149 11.76 0.34 11.42
CA ASN A 149 12.04 1.55 12.20
C ASN A 149 13.54 1.83 12.27
N SER A 150 13.89 3.10 12.48
CA SER A 150 15.28 3.52 12.74
C SER A 150 15.83 3.03 14.10
N ILE A 151 14.95 2.49 14.97
CA ILE A 151 15.30 1.88 16.24
C ILE A 151 15.40 0.37 16.03
N GLU A 152 16.46 -0.23 16.57
CA GLU A 152 16.75 -1.66 16.48
C GLU A 152 15.71 -2.45 17.32
N ILE A 153 14.59 -2.81 16.69
CA ILE A 153 13.62 -3.74 17.26
C ILE A 153 14.13 -5.16 17.00
N ASP A 154 14.07 -6.04 17.99
CA ASP A 154 14.35 -7.46 17.78
C ASP A 154 13.54 -7.98 16.59
N SER A 155 14.22 -8.56 15.61
CA SER A 155 13.62 -9.00 14.35
C SER A 155 12.47 -9.99 14.54
N LYS A 156 12.51 -10.79 15.62
CA LYS A 156 11.42 -11.73 15.95
C LYS A 156 10.18 -11.00 16.48
N VAL A 157 10.39 -9.99 17.32
CA VAL A 157 9.29 -9.15 17.81
C VAL A 157 8.64 -8.43 16.65
N TYR A 158 9.45 -7.83 15.76
CA TYR A 158 8.95 -7.18 14.56
C TYR A 158 8.13 -8.15 13.71
N GLN A 159 8.68 -9.33 13.37
CA GLN A 159 7.98 -10.34 12.58
C GLN A 159 6.67 -10.81 13.22
N MET A 160 6.62 -10.91 14.56
CA MET A 160 5.38 -11.27 15.26
C MET A 160 4.32 -10.19 15.10
N LEU A 161 4.67 -8.91 15.25
CA LEU A 161 3.74 -7.79 15.09
C LEU A 161 3.20 -7.71 13.66
N GLU A 162 4.07 -7.89 12.65
CA GLU A 162 3.68 -7.90 11.24
C GLU A 162 2.75 -9.08 10.93
N THR A 163 3.08 -10.28 11.43
CA THR A 163 2.25 -11.48 11.21
C THR A 163 0.87 -11.34 11.86
N ASP A 164 0.80 -10.70 13.03
CA ASP A 164 -0.47 -10.47 13.74
C ASP A 164 -1.30 -9.41 13.00
N ALA A 165 -0.69 -8.36 12.48
CA ALA A 165 -1.36 -7.37 11.65
C ALA A 165 -1.91 -7.97 10.36
N ASP A 166 -1.13 -8.83 9.68
CA ASP A 166 -1.57 -9.58 8.49
C ASP A 166 -2.75 -10.51 8.78
N ALA A 167 -2.81 -11.10 9.98
CA ALA A 167 -3.92 -11.98 10.36
C ALA A 167 -5.23 -11.22 10.64
N ILE A 168 -5.14 -9.91 10.88
CA ILE A 168 -6.30 -9.01 11.07
C ILE A 168 -6.79 -8.46 9.73
N ALA A 169 -5.88 -8.24 8.76
CA ALA A 169 -6.17 -7.71 7.43
C ALA A 169 -6.92 -8.71 6.55
#